data_4cd1ca38886f287f0cfd58caa9041f08
#
_entry.id   4cd1ca38886f287f0cfd58caa9041f08
#
_cell.length_a   1.000
_cell.length_b   1.000
_cell.length_c   1.000
_cell.angle_alpha   90.00
_cell.angle_beta   90.00
_cell.angle_gamma   90.00
#
_symmetry.space_group_name_H-M   'P 1'
#
loop_
_entity.id
_entity.type
_entity.pdbx_description
1 polymer ?
#
loop_
_entity_poly.entity_id
_entity_poly.type
_entity_poly.pdbx_seq_one_letter_code
_entity_poly.pdbx_strand_id
1 'polypeptide(L)'
;GKSTGLTSRYGFNVAIALRMSEDTPMYLAETLQLVKLVPTIALGNKSVQAVIQNPTSAIFPEVRLEGKVTKKGETKEYAKRILPSVRFAPNSTMNFHLDFGKEDVRPGTYIFEGKAVLKEDEQQVWPFKQEFTISSQEAKKLNKEAVVKLVLPTWWNQAFYGLLVATIVSLILAIWRFTQQKATLKQQAYLQQEKQAALKNRQGVRYDDNEK
;
A
#
# COMPACT_ATOMS: atom_id res chain seq x y z
N GLY A 1 33.32 7.80 -16.32
CA GLY A 1 32.19 7.07 -15.80
C GLY A 1 31.34 8.01 -14.94
N LYS A 2 30.07 8.26 -15.34
CA LYS A 2 29.12 8.99 -14.48
C LYS A 2 28.68 8.03 -13.38
N SER A 3 29.03 8.31 -12.13
CA SER A 3 28.54 7.55 -10.98
C SER A 3 27.07 7.89 -10.75
N THR A 4 26.19 6.93 -10.99
CA THR A 4 24.77 6.96 -10.60
C THR A 4 24.63 6.57 -9.13
N GLY A 5 25.16 7.38 -8.23
CA GLY A 5 25.01 7.20 -6.79
C GLY A 5 23.81 7.97 -6.27
N LEU A 6 23.02 7.38 -5.39
CA LEU A 6 22.01 8.10 -4.60
C LEU A 6 22.70 9.10 -3.71
N THR A 7 22.46 10.41 -3.97
CA THR A 7 22.98 11.48 -3.13
C THR A 7 21.89 11.88 -2.13
N SER A 8 22.09 11.57 -0.86
CA SER A 8 21.22 12.05 0.22
C SER A 8 21.65 13.45 0.64
N ARG A 9 20.72 14.41 0.62
CA ARG A 9 20.93 15.75 1.18
C ARG A 9 20.19 15.85 2.51
N TYR A 10 20.91 16.16 3.56
CA TYR A 10 20.33 16.41 4.88
C TYR A 10 20.20 17.92 5.07
N GLY A 11 19.04 18.37 5.54
CA GLY A 11 18.78 19.75 5.95
C GLY A 11 18.35 19.78 7.42
N PHE A 12 18.85 20.73 8.16
CA PHE A 12 18.41 21.01 9.52
C PHE A 12 17.54 22.27 9.50
N ASN A 13 16.35 22.19 10.10
CA ASN A 13 15.48 23.33 10.28
C ASN A 13 15.52 23.74 11.75
N VAL A 14 15.86 24.99 12.01
CA VAL A 14 15.79 25.58 13.35
C VAL A 14 14.62 26.55 13.36
N ALA A 15 13.64 26.32 14.21
CA ALA A 15 12.52 27.25 14.40
C ALA A 15 12.92 28.32 15.42
N ILE A 16 12.82 29.60 15.01
CA ILE A 16 13.03 30.75 15.89
C ILE A 16 11.69 31.45 16.07
N ALA A 17 11.18 31.54 17.29
CA ALA A 17 9.99 32.30 17.63
C ALA A 17 10.40 33.66 18.19
N LEU A 18 10.08 34.74 17.49
CA LEU A 18 10.27 36.10 17.93
C LEU A 18 8.96 36.62 18.51
N ARG A 19 9.00 37.18 19.72
CA ARG A 19 7.85 37.80 20.40
C ARG A 19 8.18 39.26 20.70
N MET A 20 7.19 40.13 20.64
CA MET A 20 7.34 41.54 21.02
C MET A 20 7.32 41.73 22.53
N SER A 21 6.62 40.83 23.26
CA SER A 21 6.63 40.79 24.73
C SER A 21 6.34 39.36 25.21
N GLU A 22 6.68 39.04 26.47
CA GLU A 22 6.37 37.74 27.08
C GLU A 22 4.87 37.53 27.25
N ASP A 23 4.10 38.58 27.45
CA ASP A 23 2.63 38.54 27.64
C ASP A 23 1.85 38.47 26.35
N THR A 24 2.48 38.46 25.18
CA THR A 24 1.78 38.31 23.90
C THR A 24 1.26 36.88 23.81
N PRO A 25 -0.05 36.68 23.68
CA PRO A 25 -0.62 35.32 23.54
C PRO A 25 0.03 34.60 22.36
N MET A 26 0.42 33.34 22.57
CA MET A 26 1.04 32.54 21.50
C MET A 26 0.11 32.26 20.35
N TYR A 27 -1.18 32.37 20.56
CA TYR A 27 -2.21 32.18 19.54
C TYR A 27 -3.43 33.05 19.81
N LEU A 28 -3.99 33.57 18.75
CA LEU A 28 -5.31 34.16 18.73
C LEU A 28 -6.20 33.21 17.90
N ALA A 29 -7.19 32.61 18.54
CA ALA A 29 -8.05 31.60 17.92
C ALA A 29 -9.12 32.23 17.03
N GLU A 30 -8.79 33.23 16.21
CA GLU A 30 -9.84 34.00 15.57
C GLU A 30 -10.40 33.29 14.33
N THR A 31 -9.60 32.87 13.37
CA THR A 31 -10.16 32.24 12.15
C THR A 31 -9.13 31.42 11.36
N LEU A 32 -9.53 30.22 10.96
CA LEU A 32 -8.94 29.54 9.81
C LEU A 32 -9.82 29.75 8.59
N GLN A 33 -9.23 29.92 7.43
CA GLN A 33 -9.94 30.20 6.19
C GLN A 33 -9.63 29.14 5.14
N LEU A 34 -10.69 28.63 4.49
CA LEU A 34 -10.55 27.84 3.26
C LEU A 34 -10.38 28.81 2.09
N VAL A 35 -9.17 28.83 1.50
CA VAL A 35 -8.84 29.78 0.42
C VAL A 35 -9.30 29.28 -0.93
N LYS A 36 -9.03 28.00 -1.23
CA LYS A 36 -9.39 27.38 -2.51
C LYS A 36 -9.36 25.87 -2.46
N LEU A 37 -10.07 25.27 -3.41
CA LEU A 37 -10.07 23.84 -3.69
C LEU A 37 -9.51 23.59 -5.09
N VAL A 38 -8.52 22.69 -5.22
CA VAL A 38 -7.85 22.41 -6.49
C VAL A 38 -7.80 20.91 -6.72
N PRO A 39 -8.48 20.39 -7.75
CA PRO A 39 -8.26 19.00 -8.17
C PRO A 39 -6.82 18.82 -8.65
N THR A 40 -6.12 17.82 -8.12
CA THR A 40 -4.68 17.62 -8.37
C THR A 40 -4.26 16.17 -8.23
N ILE A 41 -3.03 15.87 -8.61
CA ILE A 41 -2.35 14.62 -8.29
C ILE A 41 -1.42 14.88 -7.11
N ALA A 42 -1.64 14.18 -6.01
CA ALA A 42 -0.78 14.23 -4.83
C ALA A 42 -0.24 12.83 -4.53
N LEU A 43 1.10 12.71 -4.45
CA LEU A 43 1.78 11.43 -4.22
C LEU A 43 1.33 10.30 -5.17
N GLY A 44 1.05 10.66 -6.43
CA GLY A 44 0.56 9.72 -7.44
C GLY A 44 -0.93 9.35 -7.35
N ASN A 45 -1.67 9.89 -6.39
CA ASN A 45 -3.10 9.65 -6.23
C ASN A 45 -3.93 10.84 -6.72
N LYS A 46 -5.11 10.53 -7.27
CA LYS A 46 -6.13 11.55 -7.59
C LYS A 46 -6.62 12.18 -6.30
N SER A 47 -6.48 13.49 -6.18
CA SER A 47 -6.79 14.19 -4.92
C SER A 47 -7.47 15.52 -5.18
N VAL A 48 -8.16 16.03 -4.18
CA VAL A 48 -8.48 17.45 -4.07
C VAL A 48 -7.62 18.06 -2.99
N GLN A 49 -6.97 19.17 -3.33
CA GLN A 49 -6.19 19.97 -2.40
C GLN A 49 -7.06 21.10 -1.86
N ALA A 50 -7.35 21.06 -0.56
CA ALA A 50 -7.95 22.17 0.16
C ALA A 50 -6.80 23.04 0.73
N VAL A 51 -6.73 24.28 0.31
CA VAL A 51 -5.75 25.26 0.81
C VAL A 51 -6.38 25.99 1.99
N ILE A 52 -5.87 25.71 3.19
CA ILE A 52 -6.37 26.29 4.44
C ILE A 52 -5.32 27.29 4.94
N GLN A 53 -5.76 28.47 5.30
CA GLN A 53 -4.89 29.59 5.71
C GLN A 53 -5.14 29.97 7.17
N ASN A 54 -4.05 30.22 7.89
CA ASN A 54 -4.04 31.04 9.08
C ASN A 54 -3.66 32.48 8.66
N PRO A 55 -4.62 33.40 8.61
CA PRO A 55 -4.34 34.78 8.20
C PRO A 55 -3.77 35.64 9.33
N THR A 56 -3.65 35.10 10.54
CA THR A 56 -3.20 35.85 11.72
C THR A 56 -1.69 35.85 11.86
N SER A 57 -1.14 36.83 12.55
CA SER A 57 0.28 36.91 12.90
C SER A 57 0.68 36.01 14.07
N ALA A 58 -0.27 35.27 14.64
CA ALA A 58 -0.03 34.37 15.75
C ALA A 58 -0.04 32.89 15.29
N ILE A 59 0.59 32.01 16.07
CA ILE A 59 0.51 30.57 15.87
C ILE A 59 -0.93 30.12 16.16
N PHE A 60 -1.54 29.41 15.23
CA PHE A 60 -2.82 28.80 15.49
C PHE A 60 -2.67 27.55 16.37
N PRO A 61 -3.52 27.35 17.38
CA PRO A 61 -3.40 26.23 18.31
C PRO A 61 -3.52 24.86 17.60
N GLU A 62 -3.21 23.82 18.32
CA GLU A 62 -3.28 22.47 17.78
C GLU A 62 -4.73 22.02 17.54
N VAL A 63 -5.03 21.67 16.30
CA VAL A 63 -6.37 21.24 15.88
C VAL A 63 -6.36 19.87 15.25
N ARG A 64 -7.46 19.17 15.35
CA ARG A 64 -7.80 18.03 14.50
C ARG A 64 -8.49 18.55 13.25
N LEU A 65 -7.93 18.26 12.09
CA LEU A 65 -8.47 18.69 10.80
C LEU A 65 -9.18 17.52 10.12
N GLU A 66 -10.45 17.68 9.81
CA GLU A 66 -11.28 16.69 9.14
C GLU A 66 -11.81 17.27 7.82
N GLY A 67 -11.93 16.42 6.81
CA GLY A 67 -12.53 16.80 5.54
C GLY A 67 -13.09 15.61 4.78
N LYS A 68 -14.17 15.88 4.05
CA LYS A 68 -14.79 14.94 3.13
C LYS A 68 -15.24 15.64 1.85
N VAL A 69 -15.38 14.87 0.79
CA VAL A 69 -15.87 15.34 -0.51
C VAL A 69 -17.02 14.44 -0.93
N THR A 70 -18.14 15.07 -1.26
CA THR A 70 -19.31 14.42 -1.85
C THR A 70 -19.60 15.04 -3.21
N LYS A 71 -20.33 14.34 -4.08
CA LYS A 71 -20.81 14.93 -5.33
C LYS A 71 -22.19 15.54 -5.11
N LYS A 72 -22.45 16.69 -5.71
CA LYS A 72 -23.74 17.39 -5.55
C LYS A 72 -24.89 16.48 -5.95
N GLY A 73 -25.84 16.30 -5.05
CA GLY A 73 -27.00 15.40 -5.22
C GLY A 73 -26.72 13.93 -4.84
N GLU A 74 -25.53 13.59 -4.38
CA GLU A 74 -25.17 12.24 -3.94
C GLU A 74 -24.75 12.23 -2.46
N THR A 75 -25.02 11.13 -1.77
CA THR A 75 -24.62 10.94 -0.36
C THR A 75 -23.28 10.20 -0.22
N LYS A 76 -22.74 9.65 -1.33
CA LYS A 76 -21.48 8.92 -1.34
C LYS A 76 -20.32 9.85 -1.01
N GLU A 77 -19.51 9.46 -0.02
CA GLU A 77 -18.22 10.10 0.25
C GLU A 77 -17.18 9.61 -0.77
N TYR A 78 -16.71 10.50 -1.64
CA TYR A 78 -15.71 10.20 -2.67
C TYR A 78 -14.29 10.33 -2.15
N ALA A 79 -14.06 11.21 -1.19
CA ALA A 79 -12.77 11.39 -0.52
C ALA A 79 -13.01 11.78 0.93
N LYS A 80 -12.15 11.28 1.83
CA LYS A 80 -12.20 11.61 3.26
C LYS A 80 -10.80 11.54 3.84
N ARG A 81 -10.49 12.50 4.70
CA ARG A 81 -9.22 12.48 5.43
C ARG A 81 -9.38 13.15 6.79
N ILE A 82 -8.65 12.62 7.77
CA ILE A 82 -8.51 13.17 9.11
C ILE A 82 -7.03 13.31 9.41
N LEU A 83 -6.61 14.50 9.82
CA LEU A 83 -5.30 14.75 10.42
C LEU A 83 -5.51 14.98 11.91
N PRO A 84 -5.02 14.09 12.78
CA PRO A 84 -5.34 14.13 14.20
C PRO A 84 -4.70 15.31 14.95
N SER A 85 -3.65 15.89 14.35
CA SER A 85 -2.88 16.97 15.01
C SER A 85 -2.21 17.84 13.94
N VAL A 86 -2.59 19.11 13.91
CA VAL A 86 -2.03 20.11 13.01
C VAL A 86 -1.92 21.43 13.74
N ARG A 87 -0.80 22.14 13.51
CA ARG A 87 -0.60 23.53 13.90
C ARG A 87 -0.33 24.39 12.68
N PHE A 88 -0.88 25.59 12.65
CA PHE A 88 -0.63 26.53 11.57
C PHE A 88 0.32 27.62 12.04
N ALA A 89 1.39 27.82 11.29
CA ALA A 89 2.28 28.95 11.52
C ALA A 89 1.56 30.28 11.22
N PRO A 90 2.07 31.40 11.75
CA PRO A 90 1.55 32.73 11.44
C PRO A 90 1.57 33.00 9.93
N ASN A 91 0.54 33.65 9.41
CA ASN A 91 0.42 34.09 8.01
C ASN A 91 0.75 32.97 7.02
N SER A 92 0.37 31.73 7.32
CA SER A 92 0.73 30.55 6.53
C SER A 92 -0.46 29.84 5.92
N THR A 93 -0.19 29.08 4.88
CA THR A 93 -1.15 28.17 4.24
C THR A 93 -0.70 26.74 4.37
N MET A 94 -1.67 25.84 4.49
CA MET A 94 -1.46 24.41 4.46
C MET A 94 -2.26 23.76 3.34
N ASN A 95 -1.64 22.82 2.63
CA ASN A 95 -2.28 22.02 1.61
C ASN A 95 -2.81 20.73 2.23
N PHE A 96 -4.12 20.65 2.39
CA PHE A 96 -4.80 19.46 2.89
C PHE A 96 -5.33 18.64 1.72
N HIS A 97 -4.69 17.50 1.45
CA HIS A 97 -5.06 16.63 0.33
C HIS A 97 -6.04 15.54 0.78
N LEU A 98 -7.13 15.37 0.04
CA LEU A 98 -8.09 14.29 0.20
C LEU A 98 -8.07 13.42 -1.06
N ASP A 99 -7.77 12.13 -0.91
CA ASP A 99 -7.64 11.20 -2.03
C ASP A 99 -9.00 10.65 -2.46
N PHE A 100 -9.27 10.67 -3.77
CA PHE A 100 -10.47 10.05 -4.37
C PHE A 100 -10.40 8.52 -4.43
N GLY A 101 -9.29 7.94 -4.02
CA GLY A 101 -9.07 6.49 -4.05
C GLY A 101 -8.85 5.95 -5.47
N LYS A 102 -9.28 4.70 -5.68
CA LYS A 102 -8.99 3.97 -6.92
C LYS A 102 -9.98 4.25 -8.05
N GLU A 103 -11.20 4.63 -7.72
CA GLU A 103 -12.25 4.86 -8.72
C GLU A 103 -11.93 6.06 -9.60
N ASP A 104 -12.41 6.03 -10.84
CA ASP A 104 -12.25 7.17 -11.72
C ASP A 104 -13.07 8.37 -11.27
N VAL A 105 -12.41 9.52 -11.24
CA VAL A 105 -13.05 10.79 -10.97
C VAL A 105 -13.94 11.16 -12.14
N ARG A 106 -15.21 11.43 -11.86
CA ARG A 106 -16.19 11.82 -12.86
C ARG A 106 -16.32 13.35 -12.91
N PRO A 107 -16.57 13.94 -14.09
CA PRO A 107 -16.85 15.37 -14.17
C PRO A 107 -18.14 15.72 -13.42
N GLY A 108 -18.22 16.94 -12.89
CA GLY A 108 -19.38 17.44 -12.18
C GLY A 108 -19.03 18.36 -11.02
N THR A 109 -20.05 18.79 -10.29
CA THR A 109 -19.93 19.66 -9.12
C THR A 109 -19.80 18.80 -7.86
N TYR A 110 -18.81 19.11 -7.05
CA TYR A 110 -18.50 18.46 -5.79
C TYR A 110 -18.62 19.46 -4.64
N ILE A 111 -18.86 18.94 -3.46
CA ILE A 111 -18.97 19.72 -2.22
C ILE A 111 -17.86 19.21 -1.29
N PHE A 112 -16.98 20.11 -0.89
CA PHE A 112 -16.07 19.91 0.21
C PHE A 112 -16.71 20.35 1.50
N GLU A 113 -16.74 19.49 2.49
CA GLU A 113 -17.11 19.79 3.86
C GLU A 113 -15.96 19.39 4.77
N GLY A 114 -15.46 20.37 5.53
CA GLY A 114 -14.37 20.14 6.47
C GLY A 114 -14.58 20.90 7.75
N LYS A 115 -13.78 20.58 8.75
CA LYS A 115 -13.73 21.31 10.02
C LYS A 115 -12.37 21.18 10.66
N ALA A 116 -11.93 22.23 11.32
CA ALA A 116 -10.87 22.19 12.29
C ALA A 116 -11.49 22.18 13.69
N VAL A 117 -11.07 21.29 14.56
CA VAL A 117 -11.56 21.13 15.94
C VAL A 117 -10.38 21.36 16.87
N LEU A 118 -10.49 22.30 17.81
CA LEU A 118 -9.44 22.56 18.79
C LEU A 118 -9.24 21.33 19.69
N LYS A 119 -7.98 20.90 19.87
CA LYS A 119 -7.70 19.70 20.69
C LYS A 119 -7.89 19.94 22.18
N GLU A 120 -7.66 21.16 22.64
CA GLU A 120 -7.83 21.56 24.06
C GLU A 120 -9.29 21.82 24.42
N ASP A 121 -10.13 22.19 23.43
CA ASP A 121 -11.54 22.44 23.60
C ASP A 121 -12.31 22.01 22.35
N GLU A 122 -12.87 20.82 22.36
CA GLU A 122 -13.61 20.26 21.23
C GLU A 122 -14.90 21.00 20.86
N GLN A 123 -15.35 21.95 21.69
CA GLN A 123 -16.50 22.80 21.37
C GLN A 123 -16.11 23.91 20.38
N GLN A 124 -14.83 24.28 20.34
CA GLN A 124 -14.33 25.24 19.36
C GLN A 124 -14.06 24.56 18.01
N VAL A 125 -14.91 24.92 17.04
CA VAL A 125 -14.90 24.32 15.70
C VAL A 125 -14.93 25.41 14.63
N TRP A 126 -14.03 25.29 13.65
CA TRP A 126 -14.02 26.12 12.44
C TRP A 126 -14.51 25.29 11.26
N PRO A 127 -15.77 25.44 10.83
CA PRO A 127 -16.33 24.69 9.72
C PRO A 127 -15.91 25.32 8.38
N PHE A 128 -15.68 24.44 7.39
CA PHE A 128 -15.43 24.81 6.00
C PHE A 128 -16.45 24.14 5.10
N LYS A 129 -17.03 24.89 4.18
CA LYS A 129 -17.90 24.33 3.15
C LYS A 129 -17.74 25.12 1.86
N GLN A 130 -17.43 24.43 0.78
CA GLN A 130 -17.30 25.07 -0.53
C GLN A 130 -17.61 24.07 -1.65
N GLU A 131 -18.35 24.54 -2.66
CA GLU A 131 -18.55 23.83 -3.90
C GLU A 131 -17.37 24.08 -4.84
N PHE A 132 -17.01 23.06 -5.62
CA PHE A 132 -16.04 23.16 -6.69
C PHE A 132 -16.44 22.24 -7.85
N THR A 133 -16.00 22.57 -9.05
CA THR A 133 -16.33 21.80 -10.25
C THR A 133 -15.10 21.15 -10.81
N ILE A 134 -15.23 19.88 -11.21
CA ILE A 134 -14.23 19.14 -11.97
C ILE A 134 -14.76 19.05 -13.40
N SER A 135 -14.07 19.68 -14.34
CA SER A 135 -14.41 19.65 -15.76
C SER A 135 -14.10 18.28 -16.36
N SER A 136 -14.66 17.98 -17.53
CA SER A 136 -14.36 16.74 -18.25
C SER A 136 -12.88 16.60 -18.63
N GLN A 137 -12.20 17.71 -18.91
CA GLN A 137 -10.76 17.70 -19.22
C GLN A 137 -9.92 17.39 -17.99
N GLU A 138 -10.24 18.03 -16.85
CA GLU A 138 -9.55 17.78 -15.57
C GLU A 138 -9.77 16.36 -15.09
N ALA A 139 -10.99 15.83 -15.15
CA ALA A 139 -11.27 14.44 -14.79
C ALA A 139 -10.46 13.45 -15.63
N LYS A 140 -10.38 13.66 -16.96
CA LYS A 140 -9.55 12.83 -17.85
C LYS A 140 -8.08 12.94 -17.51
N LYS A 141 -7.58 14.15 -17.24
CA LYS A 141 -6.18 14.38 -16.85
C LYS A 141 -5.86 13.66 -15.53
N LEU A 142 -6.67 13.85 -14.48
CA LEU A 142 -6.50 13.19 -13.20
C LEU A 142 -6.47 11.66 -13.31
N ASN A 143 -7.41 11.10 -14.08
CA ASN A 143 -7.51 9.64 -14.24
C ASN A 143 -6.32 9.08 -15.07
N LYS A 144 -5.77 9.86 -16.01
CA LYS A 144 -4.63 9.45 -16.84
C LYS A 144 -3.29 9.57 -16.11
N GLU A 145 -3.08 10.64 -15.34
CA GLU A 145 -1.80 10.96 -14.68
C GLU A 145 -1.65 10.26 -13.32
N ALA A 146 -2.73 9.81 -12.71
CA ALA A 146 -2.65 9.04 -11.47
C ALA A 146 -1.89 7.73 -11.70
N VAL A 147 -1.00 7.39 -10.80
CA VAL A 147 -0.30 6.11 -10.82
C VAL A 147 -1.32 5.01 -10.58
N VAL A 148 -1.69 4.30 -11.65
CA VAL A 148 -2.55 3.12 -11.55
C VAL A 148 -1.77 2.07 -10.78
N LYS A 149 -2.11 1.85 -9.51
CA LYS A 149 -1.64 0.64 -8.82
C LYS A 149 -2.17 -0.54 -9.62
N LEU A 150 -1.26 -1.35 -10.14
CA LEU A 150 -1.59 -2.60 -10.83
C LEU A 150 -2.41 -3.44 -9.85
N VAL A 151 -3.73 -3.35 -9.94
CA VAL A 151 -4.63 -4.22 -9.17
C VAL A 151 -4.57 -5.55 -9.89
N LEU A 152 -3.73 -6.45 -9.40
CA LEU A 152 -3.72 -7.83 -9.88
C LEU A 152 -5.16 -8.37 -9.78
N PRO A 153 -5.72 -8.89 -10.89
CA PRO A 153 -7.07 -9.43 -10.87
C PRO A 153 -7.20 -10.49 -9.77
N THR A 154 -8.37 -10.62 -9.17
CA THR A 154 -8.62 -11.53 -8.03
C THR A 154 -8.28 -13.01 -8.37
N TRP A 155 -8.40 -13.38 -9.67
CA TRP A 155 -8.05 -14.71 -10.14
C TRP A 155 -6.55 -15.04 -10.10
N TRP A 156 -5.65 -14.02 -10.04
CA TRP A 156 -4.21 -14.23 -9.90
C TRP A 156 -3.85 -14.99 -8.62
N ASN A 157 -4.51 -14.66 -7.51
CA ASN A 157 -4.30 -15.36 -6.25
C ASN A 157 -4.73 -16.81 -6.36
N GLN A 158 -5.87 -17.10 -7.01
CA GLN A 158 -6.35 -18.45 -7.24
C GLN A 158 -5.42 -19.25 -8.16
N ALA A 159 -4.93 -18.62 -9.25
CA ALA A 159 -3.96 -19.23 -10.15
C ALA A 159 -2.64 -19.53 -9.45
N PHE A 160 -2.15 -18.64 -8.60
CA PHE A 160 -0.93 -18.84 -7.81
C PHE A 160 -1.06 -20.02 -6.83
N TYR A 161 -2.16 -20.10 -6.09
CA TYR A 161 -2.43 -21.25 -5.21
C TYR A 161 -2.62 -22.54 -5.99
N GLY A 162 -3.27 -22.51 -7.14
CA GLY A 162 -3.40 -23.67 -8.02
C GLY A 162 -2.04 -24.19 -8.51
N LEU A 163 -1.16 -23.29 -8.93
CA LEU A 163 0.20 -23.65 -9.34
C LEU A 163 1.02 -24.25 -8.18
N LEU A 164 0.90 -23.68 -6.98
CA LEU A 164 1.59 -24.14 -5.79
C LEU A 164 1.13 -25.57 -5.42
N VAL A 165 -0.18 -25.84 -5.45
CA VAL A 165 -0.73 -27.19 -5.22
C VAL A 165 -0.24 -28.17 -6.30
N ALA A 166 -0.25 -27.77 -7.57
CA ALA A 166 0.24 -28.62 -8.66
C ALA A 166 1.71 -28.99 -8.50
N THR A 167 2.56 -28.05 -8.06
CA THR A 167 4.00 -28.32 -7.80
C THR A 167 4.18 -29.31 -6.64
N ILE A 168 3.41 -29.15 -5.55
CA ILE A 168 3.48 -30.06 -4.41
C ILE A 168 3.04 -31.49 -4.83
N VAL A 169 1.94 -31.61 -5.56
CA VAL A 169 1.45 -32.92 -6.07
C VAL A 169 2.50 -33.55 -7.00
N SER A 170 3.11 -32.76 -7.89
CA SER A 170 4.16 -33.25 -8.78
C SER A 170 5.39 -33.77 -8.00
N LEU A 171 5.80 -33.08 -6.95
CA LEU A 171 6.89 -33.54 -6.07
C LEU A 171 6.55 -34.85 -5.34
N ILE A 172 5.34 -34.96 -4.81
CA ILE A 172 4.87 -36.19 -4.15
C ILE A 172 4.89 -37.37 -5.13
N LEU A 173 4.37 -37.18 -6.34
CA LEU A 173 4.37 -38.22 -7.38
C LEU A 173 5.82 -38.60 -7.81
N ALA A 174 6.72 -37.65 -7.91
CA ALA A 174 8.13 -37.91 -8.21
C ALA A 174 8.80 -38.73 -7.11
N ILE A 175 8.59 -38.38 -5.84
CA ILE A 175 9.10 -39.15 -4.69
C ILE A 175 8.51 -40.54 -4.67
N TRP A 176 7.19 -40.70 -4.90
CA TRP A 176 6.54 -41.99 -4.94
C TRP A 176 7.11 -42.88 -6.06
N ARG A 177 7.30 -42.33 -7.28
CA ARG A 177 7.95 -43.08 -8.38
C ARG A 177 9.38 -43.48 -8.04
N PHE A 178 10.15 -42.59 -7.40
CA PHE A 178 11.53 -42.89 -7.01
C PHE A 178 11.60 -44.00 -5.95
N THR A 179 10.68 -44.01 -4.99
CA THR A 179 10.61 -45.08 -3.99
C THR A 179 10.19 -46.43 -4.61
N GLN A 180 9.27 -46.44 -5.56
CA GLN A 180 8.85 -47.65 -6.31
C GLN A 180 10.06 -48.18 -7.12
N GLN A 181 10.79 -47.35 -7.82
CA GLN A 181 11.99 -47.78 -8.57
C GLN A 181 13.06 -48.44 -7.67
N LYS A 182 13.30 -47.83 -6.48
CA LYS A 182 14.20 -48.42 -5.49
C LYS A 182 13.74 -49.79 -4.97
N ALA A 183 12.44 -49.98 -4.80
CA ALA A 183 11.88 -51.27 -4.36
C ALA A 183 12.07 -52.34 -5.44
N THR A 184 11.79 -52.02 -6.71
CA THR A 184 11.99 -52.96 -7.83
C THR A 184 13.44 -53.33 -8.06
N LEU A 185 14.35 -52.36 -7.94
CA LEU A 185 15.82 -52.64 -8.05
C LEU A 185 16.30 -53.54 -6.92
N LYS A 186 15.86 -53.36 -5.69
CA LYS A 186 16.18 -54.23 -4.56
C LYS A 186 15.66 -55.66 -4.79
N GLN A 187 14.46 -55.82 -5.29
CA GLN A 187 13.87 -57.11 -5.58
C GLN A 187 14.62 -57.84 -6.72
N GLN A 188 15.01 -57.12 -7.77
CA GLN A 188 15.84 -57.68 -8.84
C GLN A 188 17.23 -58.12 -8.36
N ALA A 189 17.86 -57.30 -7.50
CA ALA A 189 19.15 -57.65 -6.91
C ALA A 189 19.07 -58.93 -6.04
N TYR A 190 18.00 -59.05 -5.23
CA TYR A 190 17.75 -60.21 -4.41
C TYR A 190 17.56 -61.48 -5.27
N LEU A 191 16.78 -61.40 -6.33
CA LEU A 191 16.54 -62.53 -7.26
C LEU A 191 17.81 -62.90 -8.01
N GLN A 192 18.69 -61.95 -8.35
CA GLN A 192 19.99 -62.27 -8.97
C GLN A 192 20.95 -62.95 -8.01
N GLN A 193 20.97 -62.55 -6.73
CA GLN A 193 21.79 -63.24 -5.71
C GLN A 193 21.30 -64.68 -5.49
N GLU A 194 20.00 -64.91 -5.43
CA GLU A 194 19.40 -66.25 -5.29
C GLU A 194 19.75 -67.17 -6.48
N LYS A 195 19.65 -66.65 -7.71
CA LYS A 195 20.06 -67.38 -8.92
C LYS A 195 21.55 -67.74 -8.92
N GLN A 196 22.41 -66.80 -8.50
CA GLN A 196 23.86 -67.06 -8.39
C GLN A 196 24.15 -68.12 -7.30
N ALA A 197 23.51 -68.07 -6.17
CA ALA A 197 23.63 -69.07 -5.11
C ALA A 197 23.17 -70.46 -5.56
N ALA A 198 22.05 -70.55 -6.28
CA ALA A 198 21.56 -71.79 -6.84
C ALA A 198 22.52 -72.39 -7.91
N LEU A 199 23.15 -71.53 -8.74
CA LEU A 199 24.14 -71.97 -9.70
C LEU A 199 25.43 -72.50 -9.04
N LYS A 200 25.89 -71.82 -7.98
CA LYS A 200 27.06 -72.32 -7.18
C LYS A 200 26.77 -73.68 -6.52
N ASN A 201 25.59 -73.85 -5.96
CA ASN A 201 25.21 -75.16 -5.39
C ASN A 201 25.12 -76.27 -6.42
N ARG A 202 24.61 -75.99 -7.63
CA ARG A 202 24.60 -76.96 -8.73
C ARG A 202 26.00 -77.35 -9.22
N GLN A 203 26.95 -76.41 -9.22
CA GLN A 203 28.34 -76.68 -9.58
C GLN A 203 29.07 -77.46 -8.48
N GLY A 204 28.82 -77.16 -7.19
CA GLY A 204 29.37 -77.93 -6.07
C GLY A 204 28.95 -79.40 -6.07
N VAL A 205 27.71 -79.70 -6.34
CA VAL A 205 27.17 -81.08 -6.41
C VAL A 205 27.78 -81.85 -7.60
N ARG A 206 28.19 -81.20 -8.67
CA ARG A 206 28.79 -81.86 -9.84
C ARG A 206 30.26 -82.24 -9.63
N TYR A 207 30.91 -81.64 -8.64
CA TYR A 207 32.36 -82.00 -8.30
C TYR A 207 32.39 -83.24 -7.37
N ASP A 208 31.34 -83.45 -6.51
CA ASP A 208 31.28 -84.60 -5.60
C ASP A 208 30.89 -85.92 -6.31
N ASP A 209 30.22 -85.88 -7.48
CA ASP A 209 29.89 -87.07 -8.25
C ASP A 209 31.03 -87.61 -9.15
N ASN A 210 32.11 -86.87 -9.29
CA ASN A 210 33.25 -87.32 -10.10
C ASN A 210 34.46 -87.93 -9.29
N GLU A 211 34.33 -88.04 -7.98
CA GLU A 211 35.35 -88.63 -7.10
C GLU A 211 34.90 -89.94 -6.48
N LYS A 212 33.93 -90.64 -7.11
CA LYS A 212 33.59 -92.01 -6.70
C LYS A 212 33.90 -93.04 -7.82
#